data_ef8ea1bf3a28fe1e427464adb94df7f9
#
_entry.id   ef8ea1bf3a28fe1e427464adb94df7f9
#
_cell.length_a   1.000
_cell.length_b   1.000
_cell.length_c   1.000
_cell.angle_alpha   90.00
_cell.angle_beta   90.00
_cell.angle_gamma   90.00
#
_symmetry.space_group_name_H-M   'P 1'
#
loop_
_entity.id
_entity.type
_entity.pdbx_description
1 polymer ?
#
loop_
_entity_poly.entity_id
_entity_poly.type
_entity_poly.pdbx_seq_one_letter_code
_entity_poly.pdbx_strand_id
1 'polypeptide(L)'
;MFNDKAAAGLTRRSLLATGAAVLATPMLSRRAFAQATELTMLAWYGHAEPDMVAEFEAENNVKFVPKYYTGGDNMLGLISQSPPGTFDLILSDAEYVQALNQAGYVEELDPNDYALSDYFPEFQNFPGNWADGKLFSIITRFGFLGVSYNTDALTEAEASSYNVFWDP
;
A
#
# COMPACT_ATOMS: atom_id res chain seq x y z
N MET A 1 33.52 -11.93 -79.55
CA MET A 1 34.53 -11.51 -78.59
C MET A 1 33.84 -11.37 -77.26
N PHE A 2 33.75 -12.47 -76.49
CA PHE A 2 33.03 -12.54 -75.22
C PHE A 2 34.02 -12.27 -74.13
N ASN A 3 33.72 -11.33 -73.25
CA ASN A 3 34.56 -10.95 -72.09
C ASN A 3 33.93 -11.54 -70.82
N ASP A 4 34.45 -12.68 -70.38
CA ASP A 4 34.07 -13.32 -69.12
C ASP A 4 34.66 -12.55 -67.96
N LYS A 5 33.80 -11.90 -67.19
CA LYS A 5 34.19 -11.40 -65.88
C LYS A 5 33.86 -12.46 -64.80
N ALA A 6 34.90 -13.09 -64.33
CA ALA A 6 34.87 -14.03 -63.23
C ALA A 6 34.25 -13.41 -61.96
N ALA A 7 33.16 -14.01 -61.46
CA ALA A 7 32.61 -13.70 -60.16
C ALA A 7 33.57 -14.15 -59.03
N ALA A 8 34.11 -13.23 -58.27
CA ALA A 8 34.90 -13.52 -57.07
C ALA A 8 34.02 -14.13 -56.01
N GLY A 9 34.12 -15.45 -55.81
CA GLY A 9 33.40 -16.17 -54.75
C GLY A 9 33.87 -15.76 -53.37
N LEU A 10 32.93 -15.40 -52.52
CA LEU A 10 33.15 -15.18 -51.13
C LEU A 10 33.61 -16.48 -50.44
N THR A 11 34.82 -16.52 -49.95
CA THR A 11 35.36 -17.69 -49.26
C THR A 11 34.91 -17.73 -47.78
N ARG A 12 34.73 -18.94 -47.23
CA ARG A 12 34.34 -19.12 -45.81
C ARG A 12 35.25 -18.38 -44.81
N ARG A 13 36.51 -18.06 -45.20
CA ARG A 13 37.43 -17.27 -44.38
C ARG A 13 37.08 -15.77 -44.32
N SER A 14 36.51 -15.19 -45.37
CA SER A 14 36.08 -13.79 -45.37
C SER A 14 34.80 -13.57 -44.56
N LEU A 15 33.95 -14.59 -44.44
CA LEU A 15 32.76 -14.55 -43.56
C LEU A 15 33.08 -14.59 -42.07
N LEU A 16 34.17 -15.25 -41.66
CA LEU A 16 34.59 -15.31 -40.29
C LEU A 16 35.34 -14.05 -39.82
N ALA A 17 35.94 -13.30 -40.72
CA ALA A 17 36.60 -12.04 -40.40
C ALA A 17 35.64 -10.87 -40.18
N THR A 18 34.45 -10.94 -40.79
CA THR A 18 33.43 -9.89 -40.62
C THR A 18 32.52 -10.12 -39.40
N GLY A 19 32.49 -11.36 -38.86
CA GLY A 19 31.68 -11.72 -37.71
C GLY A 19 32.27 -11.30 -36.36
N ALA A 20 33.55 -10.99 -36.29
CA ALA A 20 34.23 -10.67 -35.04
C ALA A 20 34.18 -9.19 -34.61
N ALA A 21 33.76 -8.28 -35.51
CA ALA A 21 33.75 -6.85 -35.25
C ALA A 21 32.40 -6.32 -34.71
N VAL A 22 31.38 -7.15 -34.62
CA VAL A 22 30.01 -6.72 -34.17
C VAL A 22 29.75 -7.02 -32.69
N LEU A 23 30.67 -7.69 -31.99
CA LEU A 23 30.49 -8.06 -30.56
C LEU A 23 31.08 -7.09 -29.56
N ALA A 24 31.59 -5.93 -29.99
CA ALA A 24 32.15 -4.91 -29.11
C ALA A 24 31.26 -3.65 -29.07
N THR A 25 29.92 -3.78 -29.19
CA THR A 25 29.06 -2.75 -28.66
C THR A 25 29.14 -2.87 -27.13
N PRO A 26 29.58 -1.80 -26.40
CA PRO A 26 29.40 -1.80 -24.98
C PRO A 26 27.92 -2.04 -24.74
N MET A 27 27.56 -3.14 -24.08
CA MET A 27 26.26 -3.23 -23.42
C MET A 27 26.26 -2.09 -22.40
N LEU A 28 25.82 -0.92 -22.82
CA LEU A 28 25.21 0.03 -21.95
C LEU A 28 24.08 -0.77 -21.32
N SER A 29 24.35 -1.34 -20.13
CA SER A 29 23.33 -1.82 -19.24
C SER A 29 22.42 -0.62 -19.06
N ARG A 30 21.38 -0.52 -19.89
CA ARG A 30 20.19 0.21 -19.53
C ARG A 30 19.82 -0.43 -18.20
N ARG A 31 20.19 0.23 -17.09
CA ARG A 31 19.44 0.07 -15.87
C ARG A 31 18.00 0.34 -16.31
N ALA A 32 17.28 -0.72 -16.59
CA ALA A 32 15.85 -0.65 -16.62
C ALA A 32 15.52 -0.10 -15.20
N PHE A 33 15.19 1.18 -15.12
CA PHE A 33 14.55 1.69 -13.92
C PHE A 33 13.28 0.83 -13.84
N ALA A 34 13.31 -0.16 -12.95
CA ALA A 34 12.13 -0.94 -12.68
C ALA A 34 11.07 0.08 -12.30
N GLN A 35 9.98 0.11 -13.06
CA GLN A 35 8.85 0.97 -12.73
C GLN A 35 8.44 0.62 -11.31
N ALA A 36 8.18 1.64 -10.48
CA ALA A 36 7.71 1.41 -9.12
C ALA A 36 6.44 0.55 -9.15
N THR A 37 6.34 -0.40 -8.24
CA THR A 37 5.12 -1.19 -8.08
C THR A 37 4.03 -0.30 -7.49
N GLU A 38 2.90 -0.18 -8.18
CA GLU A 38 1.75 0.56 -7.65
C GLU A 38 1.04 -0.29 -6.60
N LEU A 39 0.74 0.33 -5.45
CA LEU A 39 -0.05 -0.25 -4.35
C LEU A 39 -1.32 0.58 -4.18
N THR A 40 -2.46 -0.03 -4.48
CA THR A 40 -3.76 0.63 -4.33
C THR A 40 -4.20 0.59 -2.87
N MET A 41 -4.35 1.77 -2.27
CA MET A 41 -4.70 1.92 -0.87
C MET A 41 -6.10 2.53 -0.72
N LEU A 42 -7.02 1.81 -0.09
CA LEU A 42 -8.31 2.35 0.31
C LEU A 42 -8.17 2.98 1.70
N ALA A 43 -8.35 4.29 1.83
CA ALA A 43 -8.02 5.03 3.04
C ALA A 43 -8.95 6.21 3.33
N TRP A 44 -8.92 6.67 4.57
CA TRP A 44 -9.39 8.01 4.93
C TRP A 44 -8.48 9.07 4.30
N TYR A 45 -9.06 10.22 3.96
CA TYR A 45 -8.28 11.38 3.55
C TYR A 45 -7.27 11.76 4.65
N GLY A 46 -6.05 12.12 4.24
CA GLY A 46 -4.98 12.48 5.18
C GLY A 46 -4.15 11.30 5.71
N HIS A 47 -4.32 10.08 5.16
CA HIS A 47 -3.54 8.90 5.57
C HIS A 47 -2.57 8.37 4.51
N ALA A 48 -2.56 8.96 3.32
CA ALA A 48 -1.63 8.64 2.25
C ALA A 48 -1.07 9.92 1.61
N GLU A 49 -0.86 10.94 2.44
CA GLU A 49 -0.29 12.20 1.96
C GLU A 49 1.18 12.00 1.56
N PRO A 50 1.65 12.68 0.51
CA PRO A 50 3.00 12.45 -0.03
C PRO A 50 4.12 12.59 1.00
N ASP A 51 4.01 13.50 1.96
CA ASP A 51 4.98 13.72 3.03
C ASP A 51 5.03 12.57 4.05
N MET A 52 3.96 11.77 4.14
CA MET A 52 3.91 10.60 5.03
C MET A 52 4.50 9.35 4.39
N VAL A 53 4.39 9.22 3.07
CA VAL A 53 4.71 7.95 2.38
C VAL A 53 5.96 8.03 1.49
N ALA A 54 6.46 9.23 1.18
CA ALA A 54 7.53 9.43 0.20
C ALA A 54 8.82 8.68 0.51
N GLU A 55 9.22 8.60 1.77
CA GLU A 55 10.44 7.90 2.19
C GLU A 55 10.29 6.39 1.94
N PHE A 56 9.18 5.80 2.39
CA PHE A 56 8.89 4.39 2.17
C PHE A 56 8.77 4.05 0.68
N GLU A 57 8.10 4.89 -0.11
CA GLU A 57 7.98 4.73 -1.57
C GLU A 57 9.35 4.68 -2.24
N ALA A 58 10.24 5.61 -1.85
CA ALA A 58 11.58 5.70 -2.42
C ALA A 58 12.48 4.51 -2.03
N GLU A 59 12.41 4.07 -0.79
CA GLU A 59 13.23 2.96 -0.28
C GLU A 59 12.81 1.61 -0.85
N ASN A 60 11.50 1.41 -1.08
CA ASN A 60 10.93 0.14 -1.49
C ASN A 60 10.58 0.07 -2.98
N ASN A 61 10.83 1.13 -3.76
CA ASN A 61 10.46 1.23 -5.17
C ASN A 61 8.98 0.90 -5.40
N VAL A 62 8.11 1.44 -4.55
CA VAL A 62 6.66 1.33 -4.64
C VAL A 62 6.03 2.71 -4.83
N LYS A 63 4.77 2.75 -5.23
CA LYS A 63 3.97 3.97 -5.34
C LYS A 63 2.57 3.72 -4.80
N PHE A 64 2.18 4.45 -3.76
CA PHE A 64 0.81 4.39 -3.26
C PHE A 64 -0.16 5.14 -4.19
N VAL A 65 -1.26 4.47 -4.51
CA VAL A 65 -2.39 5.01 -5.28
C VAL A 65 -3.60 5.05 -4.35
N PRO A 66 -3.81 6.15 -3.60
CA PRO A 66 -4.89 6.23 -2.63
C PRO A 66 -6.24 6.38 -3.31
N LYS A 67 -7.22 5.63 -2.84
CA LYS A 67 -8.65 5.83 -3.06
C LYS A 67 -9.28 6.19 -1.71
N TYR A 68 -9.87 7.35 -1.64
CA TYR A 68 -10.44 7.83 -0.39
C TYR A 68 -11.91 7.46 -0.25
N TYR A 69 -12.32 7.16 0.98
CA TYR A 69 -13.69 6.90 1.35
C TYR A 69 -14.15 7.86 2.46
N THR A 70 -15.46 7.93 2.68
CA THR A 70 -16.09 8.76 3.71
C THR A 70 -17.05 7.90 4.53
N GLY A 71 -16.60 7.50 5.75
CA GLY A 71 -17.37 6.62 6.63
C GLY A 71 -17.29 5.13 6.27
N GLY A 72 -17.42 4.29 7.30
CA GLY A 72 -17.25 2.84 7.17
C GLY A 72 -18.22 2.17 6.22
N ASP A 73 -19.47 2.60 6.17
CA ASP A 73 -20.48 2.04 5.23
C ASP A 73 -20.07 2.30 3.77
N ASN A 74 -19.51 3.48 3.48
CA ASN A 74 -19.00 3.78 2.14
C ASN A 74 -17.78 2.91 1.83
N MET A 75 -16.87 2.70 2.79
CA MET A 75 -15.74 1.80 2.65
C MET A 75 -16.20 0.37 2.32
N LEU A 76 -17.11 -0.20 3.11
CA LEU A 76 -17.64 -1.53 2.86
C LEU A 76 -18.34 -1.63 1.50
N GLY A 77 -19.09 -0.59 1.12
CA GLY A 77 -19.71 -0.51 -0.20
C GLY A 77 -18.70 -0.51 -1.35
N LEU A 78 -17.59 0.22 -1.22
CA LEU A 78 -16.52 0.25 -2.21
C LEU A 78 -15.83 -1.12 -2.32
N ILE A 79 -15.55 -1.78 -1.20
CA ILE A 79 -14.90 -3.10 -1.19
C ILE A 79 -15.81 -4.13 -1.84
N SER A 80 -17.08 -4.21 -1.41
CA SER A 80 -18.03 -5.23 -1.87
C SER A 80 -18.39 -5.11 -3.36
N GLN A 81 -18.29 -3.92 -3.93
CA GLN A 81 -18.55 -3.64 -5.35
C GLN A 81 -17.30 -3.76 -6.23
N SER A 82 -16.14 -3.91 -5.63
CA SER A 82 -14.87 -4.02 -6.36
C SER A 82 -14.49 -5.49 -6.57
N PRO A 83 -13.86 -5.83 -7.70
CA PRO A 83 -13.28 -7.15 -7.87
C PRO A 83 -12.27 -7.49 -6.76
N PRO A 84 -12.13 -8.76 -6.36
CA PRO A 84 -11.07 -9.18 -5.45
C PRO A 84 -9.69 -8.73 -5.93
N GLY A 85 -8.83 -8.27 -5.01
CA GLY A 85 -7.49 -7.75 -5.33
C GLY A 85 -7.48 -6.34 -5.92
N THR A 86 -8.59 -5.60 -5.88
CA THR A 86 -8.62 -4.18 -6.28
C THR A 86 -7.82 -3.30 -5.32
N PHE A 87 -7.79 -3.64 -4.05
CA PHE A 87 -7.06 -2.92 -3.02
C PHE A 87 -5.98 -3.81 -2.43
N ASP A 88 -4.75 -3.32 -2.43
CA ASP A 88 -3.61 -3.98 -1.78
C ASP A 88 -3.59 -3.69 -0.29
N LEU A 89 -4.05 -2.50 0.11
CA LEU A 89 -4.12 -2.05 1.50
C LEU A 89 -5.48 -1.42 1.79
N ILE A 90 -6.02 -1.72 2.98
CA ILE A 90 -7.23 -1.09 3.50
C ILE A 90 -6.88 -0.46 4.84
N LEU A 91 -7.02 0.85 4.95
CA LEU A 91 -6.97 1.56 6.22
C LEU A 91 -8.41 1.74 6.72
N SER A 92 -8.76 1.05 7.80
CA SER A 92 -10.11 1.07 8.36
C SER A 92 -10.07 1.35 9.86
N ASP A 93 -11.21 1.77 10.42
CA ASP A 93 -11.39 1.75 11.86
C ASP A 93 -11.43 0.30 12.37
N ALA A 94 -10.93 0.09 13.58
CA ALA A 94 -10.77 -1.26 14.15
C ALA A 94 -12.08 -2.04 14.28
N GLU A 95 -13.20 -1.35 14.40
CA GLU A 95 -14.53 -1.96 14.49
C GLU A 95 -14.95 -2.72 13.23
N TYR A 96 -14.37 -2.36 12.05
CA TYR A 96 -14.67 -3.03 10.79
C TYR A 96 -13.80 -4.25 10.51
N VAL A 97 -12.69 -4.43 11.19
CA VAL A 97 -11.72 -5.52 10.93
C VAL A 97 -12.39 -6.90 11.01
N GLN A 98 -13.24 -7.12 12.01
CA GLN A 98 -13.94 -8.39 12.16
C GLN A 98 -14.90 -8.66 11.00
N ALA A 99 -15.62 -7.65 10.54
CA ALA A 99 -16.54 -7.78 9.40
C ALA A 99 -15.77 -8.03 8.09
N LEU A 100 -14.64 -7.34 7.88
CA LEU A 100 -13.77 -7.53 6.73
C LEU A 100 -13.18 -8.94 6.71
N ASN A 101 -12.75 -9.46 7.87
CA ASN A 101 -12.24 -10.82 8.00
C ASN A 101 -13.33 -11.86 7.71
N GLN A 102 -14.51 -11.74 8.31
CA GLN A 102 -15.62 -12.67 8.08
C GLN A 102 -16.08 -12.69 6.61
N ALA A 103 -15.97 -11.57 5.92
CA ALA A 103 -16.27 -11.45 4.50
C ALA A 103 -15.13 -11.94 3.58
N GLY A 104 -13.95 -12.26 4.13
CA GLY A 104 -12.80 -12.73 3.36
C GLY A 104 -12.09 -11.62 2.56
N TYR A 105 -12.18 -10.37 3.01
CA TYR A 105 -11.55 -9.23 2.34
C TYR A 105 -10.15 -8.90 2.86
N VAL A 106 -9.73 -9.50 3.97
CA VAL A 106 -8.40 -9.32 4.56
C VAL A 106 -7.72 -10.67 4.77
N GLU A 107 -6.41 -10.69 4.66
CA GLU A 107 -5.58 -11.87 4.84
C GLU A 107 -5.01 -11.95 6.26
N GLU A 108 -4.67 -13.17 6.68
CA GLU A 108 -3.94 -13.41 7.92
C GLU A 108 -2.52 -12.84 7.80
N LEU A 109 -2.09 -12.11 8.82
CA LEU A 109 -0.75 -11.52 8.94
C LEU A 109 0.10 -12.37 9.89
N ASP A 110 1.38 -12.57 9.58
CA ASP A 110 2.32 -13.18 10.53
C ASP A 110 2.72 -12.13 11.59
N PRO A 111 2.40 -12.33 12.88
CA PRO A 111 2.79 -11.38 13.93
C PRO A 111 4.30 -11.16 14.05
N ASN A 112 5.13 -12.09 13.56
CA ASN A 112 6.59 -11.97 13.62
C ASN A 112 7.15 -10.95 12.61
N ASP A 113 6.37 -10.60 11.59
CA ASP A 113 6.76 -9.60 10.59
C ASP A 113 6.59 -8.16 11.10
N TYR A 114 5.99 -7.98 12.30
CA TYR A 114 5.66 -6.68 12.86
C TYR A 114 6.29 -6.48 14.24
N ALA A 115 6.85 -5.29 14.48
CA ALA A 115 7.43 -4.92 15.77
C ALA A 115 6.34 -4.59 16.81
N LEU A 116 5.44 -5.55 17.09
CA LEU A 116 4.31 -5.35 18.00
C LEU A 116 4.76 -4.98 19.43
N SER A 117 5.95 -5.40 19.85
CA SER A 117 6.55 -5.03 21.14
C SER A 117 6.86 -3.55 21.28
N ASP A 118 6.98 -2.82 20.17
CA ASP A 118 7.27 -1.38 20.15
C ASP A 118 6.02 -0.52 20.35
N TYR A 119 4.85 -1.16 20.29
CA TYR A 119 3.57 -0.50 20.56
C TYR A 119 3.36 -0.27 22.07
N PHE A 120 2.52 0.69 22.42
CA PHE A 120 2.05 0.81 23.80
C PHE A 120 1.44 -0.50 24.26
N PRO A 121 1.60 -0.90 25.54
CA PRO A 121 1.14 -2.21 26.05
C PRO A 121 -0.33 -2.52 25.73
N GLU A 122 -1.18 -1.49 25.72
CA GLU A 122 -2.62 -1.61 25.43
C GLU A 122 -2.90 -2.01 23.97
N PHE A 123 -1.95 -1.76 23.07
CA PHE A 123 -2.10 -2.01 21.64
C PHE A 123 -1.32 -3.22 21.13
N GLN A 124 -0.40 -3.79 21.91
CA GLN A 124 0.38 -4.96 21.50
C GLN A 124 -0.50 -6.17 21.18
N ASN A 125 -1.60 -6.34 21.91
CA ASN A 125 -2.58 -7.40 21.73
C ASN A 125 -4.01 -6.84 21.67
N PHE A 126 -4.20 -5.76 20.90
CA PHE A 126 -5.51 -5.13 20.79
C PHE A 126 -6.53 -6.10 20.19
N PRO A 127 -7.64 -6.43 20.91
CA PRO A 127 -8.56 -7.49 20.50
C PRO A 127 -9.17 -7.28 19.10
N GLY A 128 -9.38 -6.02 18.68
CA GLY A 128 -9.94 -5.70 17.37
C GLY A 128 -9.07 -6.13 16.18
N ASN A 129 -7.78 -6.37 16.40
CA ASN A 129 -6.85 -6.80 15.36
C ASN A 129 -6.84 -8.32 15.14
N TRP A 130 -7.41 -9.09 16.07
CA TRP A 130 -7.31 -10.55 16.11
C TRP A 130 -8.68 -11.21 15.93
N ALA A 131 -8.71 -12.32 15.21
CA ALA A 131 -9.84 -13.24 15.14
C ALA A 131 -9.34 -14.68 15.22
N ASP A 132 -9.96 -15.51 16.07
CA ASP A 132 -9.60 -16.93 16.26
C ASP A 132 -8.09 -17.16 16.52
N GLY A 133 -7.46 -16.23 17.22
CA GLY A 133 -6.02 -16.27 17.55
C GLY A 133 -5.09 -15.89 16.41
N LYS A 134 -5.61 -15.35 15.31
CA LYS A 134 -4.88 -14.90 14.13
C LYS A 134 -4.94 -13.40 13.98
N LEU A 135 -3.86 -12.80 13.49
CA LEU A 135 -3.74 -11.37 13.26
C LEU A 135 -4.27 -11.00 11.88
N PHE A 136 -5.09 -9.95 11.77
CA PHE A 136 -5.67 -9.48 10.50
C PHE A 136 -5.47 -7.99 10.24
N SER A 137 -4.99 -7.24 11.24
CA SER A 137 -4.69 -5.82 11.08
C SER A 137 -3.64 -5.34 12.07
N ILE A 138 -3.06 -4.18 11.78
CA ILE A 138 -2.10 -3.49 12.64
C ILE A 138 -2.64 -2.09 12.92
N ILE A 139 -2.61 -1.65 14.17
CA ILE A 139 -2.95 -0.27 14.54
C ILE A 139 -1.87 0.66 14.02
N THR A 140 -2.27 1.67 13.26
CA THR A 140 -1.39 2.75 12.79
C THR A 140 -1.62 4.05 13.53
N ARG A 141 -2.82 4.24 14.08
CA ARG A 141 -3.24 5.48 14.74
C ARG A 141 -4.31 5.19 15.77
N PHE A 142 -4.35 5.96 16.83
CA PHE A 142 -5.47 6.02 17.76
C PHE A 142 -5.75 7.47 18.15
N GLY A 143 -6.93 7.70 18.73
CA GLY A 143 -7.33 9.01 19.24
C GLY A 143 -8.36 8.86 20.35
N PHE A 144 -8.57 9.95 21.07
CA PHE A 144 -9.58 10.02 22.10
C PHE A 144 -10.81 10.75 21.57
N LEU A 145 -11.99 10.23 21.91
CA LEU A 145 -13.25 10.93 21.72
C LEU A 145 -13.67 11.54 23.04
N GLY A 146 -14.08 12.78 23.01
CA GLY A 146 -14.50 13.50 24.20
C GLY A 146 -15.54 14.57 23.89
N VAL A 147 -16.12 15.12 24.93
CA VAL A 147 -17.07 16.24 24.82
C VAL A 147 -16.27 17.53 24.67
N SER A 148 -16.49 18.26 23.58
CA SER A 148 -16.08 19.66 23.48
C SER A 148 -17.27 20.55 23.82
N TYR A 149 -17.08 21.49 24.73
CA TYR A 149 -18.17 22.34 25.20
C TYR A 149 -17.75 23.83 25.27
N ASN A 150 -18.75 24.71 25.18
CA ASN A 150 -18.54 26.13 25.38
C ASN A 150 -18.48 26.44 26.87
N THR A 151 -17.32 26.90 27.37
CA THR A 151 -17.07 27.21 28.77
C THR A 151 -17.88 28.40 29.30
N ASP A 152 -18.45 29.23 28.42
CA ASP A 152 -19.37 30.32 28.81
C ASP A 152 -20.81 29.81 29.05
N ALA A 153 -21.13 28.61 28.54
CA ALA A 153 -22.48 28.03 28.61
C ALA A 153 -22.57 26.87 29.63
N LEU A 154 -21.49 26.10 29.79
CA LEU A 154 -21.45 24.92 30.64
C LEU A 154 -20.19 24.94 31.54
N THR A 155 -20.35 24.47 32.75
CA THR A 155 -19.21 24.21 33.64
C THR A 155 -18.55 22.86 33.32
N GLU A 156 -17.31 22.68 33.77
CA GLU A 156 -16.59 21.41 33.67
C GLU A 156 -17.35 20.25 34.33
N ALA A 157 -18.00 20.50 35.44
CA ALA A 157 -18.80 19.49 36.16
C ALA A 157 -19.99 19.01 35.35
N GLU A 158 -20.71 19.93 34.67
CA GLU A 158 -21.83 19.60 33.80
C GLU A 158 -21.36 18.84 32.56
N ALA A 159 -20.22 19.22 31.98
CA ALA A 159 -19.62 18.59 30.80
C ALA A 159 -18.82 17.31 31.10
N SER A 160 -18.73 16.89 32.36
CA SER A 160 -17.92 15.71 32.78
C SER A 160 -18.54 14.37 32.35
N SER A 161 -19.75 14.37 31.82
CA SER A 161 -20.46 13.17 31.38
C SER A 161 -21.10 13.38 30.03
N TYR A 162 -21.20 12.33 29.22
CA TYR A 162 -21.98 12.32 27.98
C TYR A 162 -23.47 12.58 28.19
N ASN A 163 -23.96 12.51 29.43
CA ASN A 163 -25.35 12.87 29.74
C ASN A 163 -25.70 14.30 29.33
N VAL A 164 -24.70 15.20 29.23
CA VAL A 164 -24.91 16.59 28.78
C VAL A 164 -25.59 16.69 27.40
N PHE A 165 -25.49 15.66 26.56
CA PHE A 165 -26.18 15.63 25.27
C PHE A 165 -27.69 15.32 25.38
N TRP A 166 -28.15 14.80 26.52
CA TRP A 166 -29.51 14.35 26.74
C TRP A 166 -30.27 15.20 27.80
N ASP A 167 -29.53 16.02 28.52
CA ASP A 167 -30.03 16.88 29.59
C ASP A 167 -30.08 18.32 29.03
N PRO A 168 -31.29 18.84 28.66
CA PRO A 168 -31.41 20.13 27.97
C PRO A 168 -31.19 21.33 28.88
#